data_c3974524537c62a42d91bcabfd3eb5d0
#
_entry.id   c3974524537c62a42d91bcabfd3eb5d0
#
_cell.length_a   1.000
_cell.length_b   1.000
_cell.length_c   1.000
_cell.angle_alpha   90.00
_cell.angle_beta   90.00
_cell.angle_gamma   90.00
#
_symmetry.space_group_name_H-M   'P 1'
#
loop_
_entity.id
_entity.type
_entity.pdbx_description
1 polymer ?
#
loop_
_entity_poly.entity_id
_entity_poly.type
_entity_poly.pdbx_seq_one_letter_code
_entity_poly.pdbx_strand_id
1 'polypeptide(L)'
;YENYISQMIKVSSEILNNDFKCSIARAPGAIELAALAKNKLNKNDFVGVIFMGIIIRGETSHYDLVTQETFRSIGSLAENYCDIAIINNVLCVENEKQLIERLEKNTKNNTNALINLIDEKSV
;
A
#
# COMPACT_ATOMS: atom_id res chain seq x y z
N TYR A 1 -10.58 -7.59 8.63
CA TYR A 1 -10.59 -7.08 7.23
C TYR A 1 -9.82 -7.97 6.26
N GLU A 2 -9.50 -9.19 6.66
CA GLU A 2 -8.67 -10.09 5.85
C GLU A 2 -9.28 -10.37 4.48
N ASN A 3 -10.61 -10.52 4.41
CA ASN A 3 -11.29 -10.75 3.12
C ASN A 3 -11.12 -9.57 2.17
N TYR A 4 -11.16 -8.35 2.69
CA TYR A 4 -10.98 -7.16 1.87
C TYR A 4 -9.53 -6.98 1.44
N ILE A 5 -8.58 -7.26 2.32
CA ILE A 5 -7.15 -7.23 1.97
C ILE A 5 -6.86 -8.25 0.87
N SER A 6 -7.44 -9.46 0.98
CA SER A 6 -7.28 -10.48 -0.06
C SER A 6 -7.82 -10.03 -1.41
N GLN A 7 -8.93 -9.31 -1.44
CA GLN A 7 -9.46 -8.72 -2.67
C GLN A 7 -8.52 -7.69 -3.26
N MET A 8 -7.95 -6.81 -2.43
CA MET A 8 -6.96 -5.82 -2.88
C MET A 8 -5.74 -6.50 -3.50
N ILE A 9 -5.22 -7.52 -2.84
CA ILE A 9 -4.07 -8.28 -3.33
C ILE A 9 -4.40 -8.93 -4.68
N LYS A 10 -5.58 -9.52 -4.80
CA LYS A 10 -6.02 -10.17 -6.04
C LYS A 10 -6.09 -9.17 -7.20
N VAL A 11 -6.74 -8.03 -6.98
CA VAL A 11 -6.88 -6.96 -7.99
C VAL A 11 -5.50 -6.50 -8.47
N SER A 12 -4.61 -6.21 -7.53
CA SER A 12 -3.28 -5.72 -7.84
C SER A 12 -2.42 -6.79 -8.53
N SER A 13 -2.46 -8.02 -8.04
CA SER A 13 -1.67 -9.13 -8.60
C SER A 13 -2.07 -9.45 -10.03
N GLU A 14 -3.35 -9.41 -10.36
CA GLU A 14 -3.82 -9.65 -11.73
C GLU A 14 -3.25 -8.63 -12.72
N ILE A 15 -3.01 -7.41 -12.27
CA ILE A 15 -2.41 -6.36 -13.11
C ILE A 15 -0.89 -6.54 -13.17
N LEU A 16 -0.24 -6.80 -12.04
CA LEU A 16 1.22 -6.82 -11.94
C LEU A 16 1.87 -8.10 -12.47
N ASN A 17 1.19 -9.24 -12.35
CA ASN A 17 1.78 -10.55 -12.68
C ASN A 17 2.13 -10.73 -14.16
N ASN A 18 1.62 -9.87 -15.03
CA ASN A 18 1.97 -9.92 -16.46
C ASN A 18 3.44 -9.54 -16.71
N ASP A 19 3.97 -8.59 -15.95
CA ASP A 19 5.30 -8.01 -16.19
C ASP A 19 6.22 -8.05 -14.99
N PHE A 20 5.72 -8.37 -13.81
CA PHE A 20 6.50 -8.31 -12.57
C PHE A 20 6.35 -9.59 -11.76
N LYS A 21 7.45 -9.97 -11.11
CA LYS A 21 7.44 -11.01 -10.10
C LYS A 21 7.11 -10.35 -8.76
N CYS A 22 6.03 -10.78 -8.12
CA CYS A 22 5.54 -10.17 -6.90
C CYS A 22 5.77 -11.07 -5.69
N SER A 23 6.11 -10.46 -4.56
CA SER A 23 6.12 -11.13 -3.28
C SER A 23 5.27 -10.34 -2.29
N ILE A 24 4.73 -11.03 -1.29
CA ILE A 24 3.81 -10.46 -0.31
C ILE A 24 4.40 -10.63 1.08
N ALA A 25 4.43 -9.54 1.84
CA ALA A 25 4.77 -9.57 3.26
C ALA A 25 3.59 -9.00 4.04
N ARG A 26 3.36 -9.50 5.25
CA ARG A 26 2.21 -9.11 6.05
C ARG A 26 2.66 -8.48 7.36
N ALA A 27 2.18 -7.27 7.62
CA ALA A 27 2.38 -6.56 8.88
C ALA A 27 1.20 -6.80 9.82
N PRO A 28 1.41 -6.76 11.14
CA PRO A 28 0.31 -6.92 12.10
C PRO A 28 -0.71 -5.77 12.06
N GLY A 29 -0.31 -4.60 11.62
CA GLY A 29 -1.20 -3.44 11.51
C GLY A 29 -0.64 -2.40 10.56
N ALA A 30 -1.42 -1.36 10.30
CA ALA A 30 -1.06 -0.31 9.35
C ALA A 30 0.19 0.47 9.76
N ILE A 31 0.36 0.71 11.04
CA ILE A 31 1.50 1.47 11.57
C ILE A 31 2.84 0.76 11.30
N GLU A 32 2.85 -0.57 11.22
CA GLU A 32 4.06 -1.36 11.01
C GLU A 32 4.44 -1.56 9.55
N LEU A 33 3.60 -1.12 8.61
CA LEU A 33 3.81 -1.35 7.18
C LEU A 33 5.14 -0.80 6.67
N ALA A 34 5.43 0.46 6.95
CA ALA A 34 6.65 1.10 6.44
C ALA A 34 7.92 0.47 7.02
N ALA A 35 7.92 0.15 8.30
CA ALA A 35 9.06 -0.49 8.96
C ALA A 35 9.33 -1.88 8.39
N LEU A 36 8.26 -2.65 8.13
CA LEU A 36 8.39 -3.96 7.49
C LEU A 36 8.96 -3.83 6.08
N ALA A 37 8.45 -2.89 5.29
CA ALA A 37 8.94 -2.64 3.95
C ALA A 37 10.43 -2.26 3.96
N LYS A 38 10.84 -1.40 4.87
CA LYS A 38 12.25 -1.02 5.02
C LYS A 38 13.13 -2.24 5.29
N ASN A 39 12.67 -3.13 6.15
CA ASN A 39 13.38 -4.40 6.43
C ASN A 39 13.57 -5.22 5.14
N LYS A 40 12.53 -5.36 4.33
CA LYS A 40 12.60 -6.11 3.08
C LYS A 40 13.46 -5.43 2.04
N LEU A 41 13.36 -4.11 1.93
CA LEU A 41 14.15 -3.33 0.97
C LEU A 41 15.64 -3.36 1.28
N ASN A 42 16.01 -3.48 2.55
CA ASN A 42 17.42 -3.58 2.93
C ASN A 42 18.03 -4.96 2.63
N LYS A 43 17.20 -5.97 2.39
CA LYS A 43 17.65 -7.35 2.16
C LYS A 43 17.57 -7.79 0.70
N ASN A 44 16.76 -7.11 -0.10
CA ASN A 44 16.46 -7.53 -1.47
C ASN A 44 16.33 -6.33 -2.39
N ASP A 45 16.56 -6.56 -3.69
CA ASP A 45 16.34 -5.55 -4.70
C ASP A 45 14.91 -5.61 -5.20
N PHE A 46 14.18 -4.51 -5.05
CA PHE A 46 12.83 -4.35 -5.57
C PHE A 46 12.77 -3.08 -6.42
N VAL A 47 11.93 -3.10 -7.46
CA VAL A 47 11.68 -1.89 -8.27
C VAL A 47 10.49 -1.09 -7.75
N GLY A 48 9.62 -1.73 -6.99
CA GLY A 48 8.43 -1.07 -6.45
C GLY A 48 7.84 -1.75 -5.24
N VAL A 49 7.07 -1.00 -4.51
CA VAL A 49 6.31 -1.46 -3.33
C VAL A 49 4.94 -0.80 -3.38
N ILE A 50 3.89 -1.57 -3.17
CA ILE A 50 2.56 -1.04 -2.94
C ILE A 50 2.06 -1.52 -1.58
N PHE A 51 1.58 -0.58 -0.77
CA PHE A 51 1.05 -0.85 0.56
C PHE A 51 -0.44 -1.08 0.50
N MET A 52 -0.90 -2.18 1.05
CA MET A 52 -2.31 -2.52 1.17
C MET A 52 -2.72 -2.45 2.63
N GLY A 53 -3.75 -1.69 2.92
CA GLY A 53 -4.27 -1.57 4.27
C GLY A 53 -5.66 -0.96 4.29
N ILE A 54 -6.34 -1.12 5.41
CA ILE A 54 -7.69 -0.59 5.60
C ILE A 54 -7.79 -0.02 7.00
N ILE A 55 -8.18 1.25 7.08
CA ILE A 55 -8.41 1.93 8.35
C ILE A 55 -9.82 2.52 8.30
N ILE A 56 -10.70 2.04 9.18
CA ILE A 56 -12.08 2.51 9.26
C ILE A 56 -12.23 3.36 10.53
N ARG A 57 -12.85 4.52 10.37
CA ARG A 57 -13.05 5.44 11.50
C ARG A 57 -13.91 4.79 12.59
N GLY A 58 -13.39 4.84 13.81
CA GLY A 58 -14.10 4.43 15.00
C GLY A 58 -14.64 5.64 15.77
N GLU A 59 -15.06 5.40 17.02
CA GLU A 59 -15.64 6.44 17.88
C GLU A 59 -14.60 7.33 18.56
N THR A 60 -13.32 6.97 18.48
CA THR A 60 -12.24 7.70 19.16
C THR A 60 -11.31 8.37 18.17
N SER A 61 -10.40 9.21 18.68
CA SER A 61 -9.33 9.84 17.89
C SER A 61 -8.24 8.87 17.43
N HIS A 62 -8.33 7.60 17.80
CA HIS A 62 -7.36 6.58 17.40
C HIS A 62 -7.20 6.48 15.88
N TYR A 63 -8.30 6.61 15.14
CA TYR A 63 -8.31 6.64 13.68
C TYR A 63 -7.33 7.71 13.15
N ASP A 64 -7.43 8.93 13.67
CA ASP A 64 -6.61 10.04 13.21
C ASP A 64 -5.12 9.80 13.48
N LEU A 65 -4.80 9.24 14.66
CA LEU A 65 -3.43 8.92 15.01
C LEU A 65 -2.84 7.83 14.11
N VAL A 66 -3.61 6.78 13.85
CA VAL A 66 -3.18 5.66 13.00
C VAL A 66 -3.01 6.11 11.55
N THR A 67 -3.98 6.86 11.01
CA THR A 67 -3.89 7.34 9.61
C THR A 67 -2.72 8.27 9.42
N GLN A 68 -2.53 9.23 10.31
CA GLN A 68 -1.43 10.19 10.21
C GLN A 68 -0.07 9.51 10.28
N GLU A 69 0.14 8.61 11.25
CA GLU A 69 1.41 7.91 11.39
C GLU A 69 1.67 6.96 10.23
N THR A 70 0.66 6.25 9.76
CA THR A 70 0.79 5.36 8.61
C THR A 70 1.23 6.13 7.38
N PHE A 71 0.57 7.24 7.07
CA PHE A 71 0.87 8.06 5.90
C PHE A 71 2.22 8.75 6.03
N ARG A 72 2.55 9.27 7.22
CA ARG A 72 3.85 9.89 7.49
C ARG A 72 4.99 8.89 7.24
N SER A 73 4.88 7.70 7.80
CA SER A 73 5.95 6.70 7.71
C SER A 73 6.12 6.15 6.30
N ILE A 74 5.04 5.95 5.55
CA ILE A 74 5.12 5.54 4.15
C ILE A 74 5.74 6.66 3.30
N GLY A 75 5.34 7.91 3.53
CA GLY A 75 5.92 9.06 2.83
C GLY A 75 7.41 9.21 3.10
N SER A 76 7.82 9.05 4.35
CA SER A 76 9.23 9.07 4.73
C SER A 76 10.02 7.96 4.04
N LEU A 77 9.46 6.75 3.99
CA LEU A 77 10.09 5.64 3.30
C LEU A 77 10.28 5.94 1.82
N ALA A 78 9.27 6.51 1.18
CA ALA A 78 9.31 6.86 -0.24
C ALA A 78 10.43 7.87 -0.55
N GLU A 79 10.62 8.85 0.33
CA GLU A 79 11.68 9.84 0.17
C GLU A 79 13.08 9.24 0.40
N ASN A 80 13.19 8.31 1.35
CA ASN A 80 14.48 7.67 1.69
C ASN A 80 14.89 6.63 0.66
N TYR A 81 13.94 5.99 -0.02
CA TYR A 81 14.20 5.03 -1.09
C TYR A 81 13.76 5.61 -2.43
N CYS A 82 14.35 6.75 -2.80
CA CYS A 82 13.88 7.54 -3.95
C CYS A 82 14.01 6.82 -5.30
N ASP A 83 14.84 5.80 -5.40
CA ASP A 83 14.99 5.03 -6.64
C ASP A 83 13.95 3.92 -6.80
N ILE A 84 13.17 3.69 -5.77
CA ILE A 84 12.12 2.65 -5.76
C ILE A 84 10.76 3.34 -5.85
N ALA A 85 9.87 2.80 -6.69
CA ALA A 85 8.52 3.31 -6.78
C ALA A 85 7.71 2.82 -5.58
N ILE A 86 7.18 3.75 -4.79
CA ILE A 86 6.42 3.43 -3.58
C ILE A 86 5.04 4.07 -3.67
N ILE A 87 4.01 3.25 -3.60
CA ILE A 87 2.61 3.68 -3.67
C ILE A 87 1.86 3.26 -2.42
N ASN A 88 1.09 4.19 -1.88
CA ASN A 88 0.25 3.97 -0.72
C ASN A 88 -1.17 3.63 -1.17
N ASN A 89 -1.58 2.38 -0.97
CA ASN A 89 -2.97 1.95 -1.18
C ASN A 89 -3.61 1.56 0.16
N VAL A 90 -3.34 2.34 1.20
CA VAL A 90 -4.05 2.20 2.48
C VAL A 90 -5.34 3.00 2.38
N LEU A 91 -6.48 2.32 2.39
CA LEU A 91 -7.79 2.95 2.31
C LEU A 91 -8.23 3.40 3.69
N CYS A 92 -8.43 4.72 3.83
CA CYS A 92 -8.93 5.34 5.05
C CYS A 92 -10.36 5.79 4.79
N VAL A 93 -11.30 5.14 5.43
CA VAL A 93 -12.73 5.34 5.16
C VAL A 93 -13.52 5.55 6.45
N GLU A 94 -14.70 6.14 6.32
CA GLU A 94 -15.60 6.38 7.46
C GLU A 94 -16.34 5.13 7.88
N ASN A 95 -16.66 4.22 6.92
CA ASN A 95 -17.47 3.04 7.16
C ASN A 95 -17.23 1.97 6.10
N GLU A 96 -17.77 0.79 6.35
CA GLU A 96 -17.61 -0.35 5.46
C GLU A 96 -18.23 -0.12 4.07
N LYS A 97 -19.32 0.64 3.99
CA LYS A 97 -19.95 0.97 2.71
C LYS A 97 -18.97 1.72 1.81
N GLN A 98 -18.27 2.70 2.34
CA GLN A 98 -17.25 3.45 1.60
C GLN A 98 -16.11 2.54 1.16
N LEU A 99 -15.72 1.60 2.02
CA LEU A 99 -14.68 0.64 1.70
C LEU A 99 -15.07 -0.19 0.47
N ILE A 100 -16.26 -0.76 0.49
CA ILE A 100 -16.77 -1.59 -0.61
C ILE A 100 -16.83 -0.80 -1.91
N GLU A 101 -17.30 0.45 -1.87
CA GLU A 101 -17.41 1.31 -3.04
C GLU A 101 -16.05 1.67 -3.66
N ARG A 102 -15.01 1.77 -2.85
CA ARG A 102 -13.71 2.32 -3.28
C ARG A 102 -12.62 1.29 -3.49
N LEU A 103 -12.76 0.11 -2.90
CA LEU A 103 -11.67 -0.88 -2.83
C LEU A 103 -11.11 -1.23 -4.20
N GLU A 104 -11.95 -1.68 -5.12
CA GLU A 104 -11.50 -2.15 -6.43
C GLU A 104 -10.94 -1.01 -7.27
N LYS A 105 -11.67 0.10 -7.36
CA LYS A 105 -11.27 1.24 -8.17
C LYS A 105 -9.96 1.86 -7.69
N ASN A 106 -9.85 2.10 -6.38
CA ASN A 106 -8.64 2.70 -5.82
C ASN A 106 -7.45 1.77 -6.00
N THR A 107 -7.64 0.47 -5.78
CA THR A 107 -6.55 -0.50 -5.93
C THR A 107 -6.08 -0.59 -7.38
N LYS A 108 -7.00 -0.61 -8.35
CA LYS A 108 -6.62 -0.57 -9.77
C LYS A 108 -5.86 0.70 -10.12
N ASN A 109 -6.37 1.85 -9.71
CA ASN A 109 -5.73 3.14 -10.00
C ASN A 109 -4.33 3.21 -9.38
N ASN A 110 -4.19 2.79 -8.13
CA ASN A 110 -2.90 2.85 -7.44
C ASN A 110 -1.91 1.82 -7.97
N THR A 111 -2.38 0.65 -8.40
CA THR A 111 -1.52 -0.35 -9.03
C THR A 111 -0.98 0.17 -10.37
N ASN A 112 -1.83 0.80 -11.17
CA ASN A 112 -1.40 1.42 -12.41
C ASN A 112 -0.45 2.60 -12.16
N ALA A 113 -0.69 3.36 -11.11
CA ALA A 113 0.22 4.43 -10.69
C ALA A 113 1.59 3.86 -10.31
N LEU A 114 1.63 2.70 -9.66
CA LEU A 114 2.89 2.03 -9.33
C LEU A 114 3.68 1.69 -10.60
N ILE A 115 3.02 1.11 -11.60
CA ILE A 115 3.67 0.78 -12.88
C ILE A 115 4.22 2.04 -13.55
N ASN A 116 3.42 3.10 -13.61
CA ASN A 116 3.83 4.36 -14.21
C ASN A 116 5.05 4.95 -13.46
N LEU A 117 5.05 4.88 -12.14
CA LEU A 117 6.15 5.41 -11.34
C LEU A 117 7.42 4.58 -11.50
N ILE A 118 7.30 3.26 -11.63
CA ILE A 118 8.44 2.39 -11.93
C ILE A 118 9.07 2.82 -13.25
N ASP A 119 8.25 3.02 -14.28
CA ASP A 119 8.74 3.45 -15.60
C ASP A 119 9.43 4.81 -15.53
N GLU A 120 8.84 5.79 -14.84
CA GLU A 120 9.43 7.12 -14.69
C GLU A 120 10.77 7.08 -13.95
N LYS A 121 10.90 6.24 -12.93
CA LYS A 121 12.14 6.13 -12.16
C LYS A 121 13.23 5.32 -12.86
N SER A 122 12.88 4.61 -13.91
CA SER A 122 13.83 3.80 -14.66
C SER A 122 14.62 4.59 -15.72
N VAL A 123 14.26 5.85 -15.89
CA VAL A 123 14.89 6.70 -16.93
C VAL A 123 16.04 7.52 -16.37
#